data_37257a6ebf767c6d5d6504ff0d0605ab
#
_entry.id   37257a6ebf767c6d5d6504ff0d0605ab
#
_cell.length_a   1.000
_cell.length_b   1.000
_cell.length_c   1.000
_cell.angle_alpha   90.00
_cell.angle_beta   90.00
_cell.angle_gamma   90.00
#
_symmetry.space_group_name_H-M   'P 1'
#
loop_
_entity.id
_entity.type
_entity.pdbx_description
1 polymer ?
#
loop_
_entity_poly.entity_id
_entity_poly.type
_entity_poly.pdbx_seq_one_letter_code
_entity_poly.pdbx_strand_id
1 'polypeptide(L)'
;MFQANCGLMRNATLPKNPVIEAEFTPRLRPVRGAEPLGQVIAFANQKGGVAKTTTTLNLGVALAERGKRVLAVDLDPQSNLTMSQGIDPEELELSMFDVLVHKTPIEEIILSREIDLAVSSIDLAGAELAMSSMIGRERALQKALLPVRSTYDYILIDTPPSRGLLTINALTAADGVVVPVQCEYLSLRGLIQLENTLAMIRENLNPDVRIKGILPTMFDARTLHAREAVEILQENFGTLVFDTRIRKTVRYAEAPVKGTSVLKYDSNGNAARAYRDLAGEVLRNGKAP
;
A
#
# COMPACT_ATOMS: atom_id res chain seq x y z
N MET A 1 2.47 -60.52 -13.42
CA MET A 1 3.21 -60.51 -12.15
C MET A 1 4.05 -59.28 -12.12
N PHE A 2 3.59 -58.25 -11.49
CA PHE A 2 4.29 -57.25 -10.72
C PHE A 2 3.25 -56.18 -10.33
N GLN A 3 2.61 -56.44 -9.17
CA GLN A 3 1.91 -55.41 -8.42
C GLN A 3 2.98 -54.67 -7.62
N ALA A 4 3.03 -53.37 -7.75
CA ALA A 4 3.80 -52.51 -6.84
C ALA A 4 2.89 -51.44 -6.25
N ASN A 5 2.75 -51.54 -4.97
CA ASN A 5 2.12 -50.65 -4.00
C ASN A 5 2.14 -49.14 -4.35
N CYS A 6 0.96 -48.57 -4.48
CA CYS A 6 0.71 -47.14 -4.33
C CYS A 6 -0.19 -46.95 -3.09
N GLY A 7 0.44 -46.93 -1.95
CA GLY A 7 -0.21 -46.69 -0.67
C GLY A 7 0.68 -45.82 0.19
N LEU A 8 0.09 -44.80 0.82
CA LEU A 8 0.66 -43.91 1.83
C LEU A 8 1.26 -42.59 1.32
N MET A 9 0.40 -41.65 0.98
CA MET A 9 0.52 -40.24 1.35
C MET A 9 -0.86 -39.56 1.33
N ARG A 10 -1.70 -39.96 2.28
CA ARG A 10 -2.88 -39.18 2.68
C ARG A 10 -2.65 -38.71 4.11
N ASN A 11 -2.91 -37.42 4.35
CA ASN A 11 -2.95 -36.71 5.63
C ASN A 11 -1.62 -36.12 6.14
N ALA A 12 -1.14 -35.09 5.41
CA ALA A 12 -0.47 -33.97 6.07
C ALA A 12 -1.53 -32.86 6.22
N THR A 13 -2.26 -32.87 7.32
CA THR A 13 -3.06 -31.74 7.78
C THR A 13 -2.08 -30.63 8.12
N LEU A 14 -2.09 -29.57 7.32
CA LEU A 14 -1.42 -28.31 7.67
C LEU A 14 -1.98 -27.85 9.04
N PRO A 15 -1.14 -27.34 9.95
CA PRO A 15 -1.62 -26.82 11.21
C PRO A 15 -2.55 -25.64 10.90
N LYS A 16 -3.81 -25.73 11.33
CA LYS A 16 -4.74 -24.60 11.31
C LYS A 16 -4.13 -23.49 12.15
N ASN A 17 -3.78 -22.40 11.52
CA ASN A 17 -3.47 -21.15 12.23
C ASN A 17 -4.69 -20.85 13.12
N PRO A 18 -4.52 -20.41 14.37
CA PRO A 18 -5.64 -19.96 15.17
C PRO A 18 -6.26 -18.77 14.44
N VAL A 19 -7.47 -18.94 13.91
CA VAL A 19 -8.31 -17.87 13.40
C VAL A 19 -8.52 -16.94 14.58
N ILE A 20 -7.89 -15.77 14.52
CA ILE A 20 -8.20 -14.71 15.47
C ILE A 20 -9.55 -14.15 15.00
N GLU A 21 -10.63 -14.52 15.70
CA GLU A 21 -11.95 -13.95 15.48
C GLU A 21 -11.83 -12.42 15.49
N ALA A 22 -12.04 -11.82 14.33
CA ALA A 22 -12.01 -10.38 14.18
C ALA A 22 -13.35 -9.85 14.70
N GLU A 23 -13.37 -9.28 15.89
CA GLU A 23 -14.51 -8.50 16.35
C GLU A 23 -14.67 -7.31 15.39
N PHE A 24 -15.72 -7.36 14.58
CA PHE A 24 -16.18 -6.24 13.76
C PHE A 24 -16.72 -5.16 14.70
N THR A 25 -15.87 -4.22 15.06
CA THR A 25 -16.28 -3.02 15.79
C THR A 25 -15.89 -1.81 14.95
N PRO A 26 -16.83 -1.20 14.20
CA PRO A 26 -16.59 0.09 13.57
C PRO A 26 -16.43 1.12 14.70
N ARG A 27 -15.20 1.44 15.06
CA ARG A 27 -14.91 2.54 15.97
C ARG A 27 -14.84 3.84 15.17
N LEU A 28 -16.00 4.35 14.73
CA LEU A 28 -16.09 5.74 14.32
C LEU A 28 -15.80 6.61 15.55
N ARG A 29 -14.58 7.15 15.62
CA ARG A 29 -14.25 8.17 16.62
C ARG A 29 -14.97 9.46 16.24
N PRO A 30 -15.43 10.26 17.22
CA PRO A 30 -16.18 11.50 16.95
C PRO A 30 -15.38 12.44 16.06
N VAL A 31 -16.06 13.00 15.04
CA VAL A 31 -15.54 14.04 14.15
C VAL A 31 -15.11 15.22 15.02
N ARG A 32 -13.83 15.57 15.00
CA ARG A 32 -13.33 16.81 15.60
C ARG A 32 -13.72 17.97 14.69
N GLY A 33 -14.17 19.07 15.27
CA GLY A 33 -14.49 20.28 14.53
C GLY A 33 -13.26 20.87 13.82
N ALA A 34 -13.42 21.29 12.54
CA ALA A 34 -12.48 22.07 11.71
C ALA A 34 -10.99 21.63 11.72
N GLU A 35 -10.71 20.33 11.82
CA GLU A 35 -9.34 19.80 11.65
C GLU A 35 -9.00 19.69 10.15
N PRO A 36 -7.72 19.86 9.77
CA PRO A 36 -7.31 19.67 8.37
C PRO A 36 -7.63 18.25 7.92
N LEU A 37 -8.10 18.11 6.67
CA LEU A 37 -8.38 16.81 6.07
C LEU A 37 -7.12 15.94 6.06
N GLY A 38 -7.27 14.64 6.32
CA GLY A 38 -6.18 13.69 6.28
C GLY A 38 -5.49 13.66 4.92
N GLN A 39 -4.19 13.46 4.95
CA GLN A 39 -3.35 13.41 3.77
C GLN A 39 -3.48 12.05 3.08
N VAL A 40 -3.88 12.04 1.80
CA VAL A 40 -3.99 10.81 1.00
C VAL A 40 -2.70 10.61 0.19
N ILE A 41 -2.02 9.49 0.41
CA ILE A 41 -0.76 9.13 -0.27
C ILE A 41 -0.94 7.80 -1.00
N ALA A 42 -0.74 7.80 -2.32
CA ALA A 42 -0.72 6.57 -3.10
C ALA A 42 0.72 6.05 -3.26
N PHE A 43 0.91 4.74 -3.12
CA PHE A 43 2.17 4.06 -3.46
C PHE A 43 2.05 3.47 -4.84
N ALA A 44 2.74 4.04 -5.82
CA ALA A 44 2.60 3.65 -7.22
C ALA A 44 3.94 3.37 -7.88
N ASN A 45 4.01 2.25 -8.57
CA ASN A 45 5.07 1.89 -9.52
C ASN A 45 4.55 0.75 -10.40
N GLN A 46 4.80 0.82 -11.71
CA GLN A 46 4.38 -0.19 -12.68
C GLN A 46 5.16 -1.51 -12.55
N LYS A 47 6.36 -1.46 -11.98
CA LYS A 47 7.14 -2.67 -11.70
C LYS A 47 6.57 -3.37 -10.47
N GLY A 48 6.31 -4.68 -10.59
CA GLY A 48 5.97 -5.55 -9.47
C GLY A 48 7.19 -5.79 -8.57
N GLY A 49 6.94 -6.12 -7.28
CA GLY A 49 8.01 -6.49 -6.36
C GLY A 49 8.93 -5.36 -5.89
N VAL A 50 8.55 -4.10 -6.10
CA VAL A 50 9.34 -2.93 -5.64
C VAL A 50 9.01 -2.49 -4.21
N ALA A 51 8.35 -3.32 -3.44
CA ALA A 51 7.95 -3.07 -2.04
C ALA A 51 6.86 -2.00 -1.85
N LYS A 52 5.87 -1.87 -2.78
CA LYS A 52 4.70 -0.98 -2.58
C LYS A 52 3.93 -1.39 -1.32
N THR A 53 3.36 -2.59 -1.31
CA THR A 53 2.59 -3.17 -0.20
C THR A 53 3.37 -3.16 1.11
N THR A 54 4.62 -3.60 1.06
CA THR A 54 5.53 -3.59 2.23
C THR A 54 5.68 -2.18 2.80
N THR A 55 5.80 -1.18 1.92
CA THR A 55 5.96 0.22 2.33
C THR A 55 4.66 0.79 2.87
N THR A 56 3.53 0.52 2.22
CA THR A 56 2.21 0.96 2.69
C THR A 56 1.95 0.51 4.12
N LEU A 57 2.13 -0.79 4.40
CA LEU A 57 1.93 -1.33 5.74
C LEU A 57 2.92 -0.74 6.75
N ASN A 58 4.21 -0.86 6.49
CA ASN A 58 5.21 -0.57 7.51
C ASN A 58 5.38 0.93 7.76
N LEU A 59 5.20 1.79 6.74
CA LEU A 59 5.11 3.23 6.94
C LEU A 59 3.85 3.59 7.73
N GLY A 60 2.72 2.96 7.42
CA GLY A 60 1.47 3.18 8.16
C GLY A 60 1.63 2.89 9.65
N VAL A 61 2.21 1.75 9.99
CA VAL A 61 2.49 1.38 11.40
C VAL A 61 3.50 2.33 12.03
N ALA A 62 4.55 2.74 11.31
CA ALA A 62 5.54 3.71 11.83
C ALA A 62 4.95 5.10 12.09
N LEU A 63 3.96 5.53 11.29
CA LEU A 63 3.19 6.75 11.53
C LEU A 63 2.27 6.59 12.74
N ALA A 64 1.63 5.42 12.90
CA ALA A 64 0.79 5.11 14.04
C ALA A 64 1.58 5.07 15.37
N GLU A 65 2.82 4.54 15.38
CA GLU A 65 3.75 4.63 16.53
C GLU A 65 4.03 6.10 16.93
N ARG A 66 3.88 7.04 16.01
CA ARG A 66 4.03 8.49 16.24
C ARG A 66 2.71 9.19 16.56
N GLY A 67 1.68 8.43 16.91
CA GLY A 67 0.37 8.94 17.33
C GLY A 67 -0.53 9.40 16.18
N LYS A 68 -0.22 9.05 14.92
CA LYS A 68 -1.08 9.36 13.78
C LYS A 68 -2.18 8.32 13.61
N ARG A 69 -3.38 8.77 13.22
CA ARG A 69 -4.48 7.90 12.81
C ARG A 69 -4.26 7.56 11.35
N VAL A 70 -4.12 6.29 11.03
CA VAL A 70 -3.77 5.82 9.69
C VAL A 70 -4.80 4.82 9.20
N LEU A 71 -5.32 5.05 7.99
CA LEU A 71 -6.05 4.09 7.19
C LEU A 71 -5.15 3.62 6.05
N ALA A 72 -4.94 2.32 5.93
CA ALA A 72 -4.40 1.72 4.73
C ALA A 72 -5.55 1.23 3.84
N VAL A 73 -5.43 1.41 2.53
CA VAL A 73 -6.41 0.96 1.53
C VAL A 73 -5.72 -0.01 0.60
N ASP A 74 -6.16 -1.26 0.61
CA ASP A 74 -5.67 -2.29 -0.31
C ASP A 74 -6.44 -2.19 -1.63
N LEU A 75 -5.78 -1.72 -2.68
CA LEU A 75 -6.37 -1.58 -4.01
C LEU A 75 -5.75 -2.56 -5.03
N ASP A 76 -4.99 -3.53 -4.56
CA ASP A 76 -4.43 -4.60 -5.40
C ASP A 76 -5.34 -5.83 -5.33
N PRO A 77 -5.84 -6.35 -6.47
CA PRO A 77 -6.61 -7.60 -6.51
C PRO A 77 -5.89 -8.83 -5.94
N GLN A 78 -4.57 -8.75 -5.80
CA GLN A 78 -3.80 -9.81 -5.13
C GLN A 78 -3.95 -9.80 -3.61
N SER A 79 -4.57 -8.77 -3.02
CA SER A 79 -4.89 -8.63 -1.60
C SER A 79 -3.69 -8.86 -0.65
N ASN A 80 -2.48 -8.54 -1.13
CA ASN A 80 -1.25 -8.79 -0.36
C ASN A 80 -1.18 -7.96 0.92
N LEU A 81 -1.72 -6.74 0.92
CA LEU A 81 -1.78 -5.90 2.10
C LEU A 81 -2.75 -6.48 3.13
N THR A 82 -3.91 -6.93 2.69
CA THR A 82 -4.94 -7.60 3.48
C THR A 82 -4.38 -8.87 4.14
N MET A 83 -3.78 -9.75 3.35
CA MET A 83 -3.15 -10.98 3.85
C MET A 83 -1.98 -10.71 4.81
N SER A 84 -1.21 -9.63 4.59
CA SER A 84 -0.10 -9.25 5.47
C SER A 84 -0.53 -8.87 6.88
N GLN A 85 -1.82 -8.67 7.10
CA GLN A 85 -2.41 -8.40 8.42
C GLN A 85 -3.20 -9.59 8.97
N GLY A 86 -2.98 -10.79 8.40
CA GLY A 86 -3.59 -12.04 8.86
C GLY A 86 -5.09 -12.16 8.55
N ILE A 87 -5.57 -11.41 7.54
CA ILE A 87 -6.96 -11.49 7.07
C ILE A 87 -6.98 -12.39 5.84
N ASP A 88 -7.89 -13.36 5.82
CA ASP A 88 -8.12 -14.19 4.64
C ASP A 88 -9.09 -13.48 3.68
N PRO A 89 -8.65 -13.11 2.46
CA PRO A 89 -9.51 -12.43 1.49
C PRO A 89 -10.68 -13.29 1.00
N GLU A 90 -10.61 -14.62 1.13
CA GLU A 90 -11.68 -15.53 0.71
C GLU A 90 -12.83 -15.61 1.73
N GLU A 91 -12.59 -15.18 2.98
CA GLU A 91 -13.60 -15.13 4.04
C GLU A 91 -14.34 -13.78 4.14
N LEU A 92 -13.98 -12.81 3.28
CA LEU A 92 -14.58 -11.47 3.31
C LEU A 92 -15.95 -11.45 2.61
N GLU A 93 -16.99 -10.95 3.30
CA GLU A 93 -18.31 -10.70 2.70
C GLU A 93 -18.32 -9.44 1.82
N LEU A 94 -17.57 -8.42 2.21
CA LEU A 94 -17.46 -7.12 1.53
C LEU A 94 -15.99 -6.72 1.42
N SER A 95 -15.64 -6.04 0.34
CA SER A 95 -14.28 -5.61 0.04
C SER A 95 -14.25 -4.29 -0.75
N MET A 96 -13.07 -3.84 -1.15
CA MET A 96 -12.91 -2.69 -2.05
C MET A 96 -13.65 -2.85 -3.39
N PHE A 97 -13.97 -4.07 -3.83
CA PHE A 97 -14.83 -4.29 -4.99
C PHE A 97 -16.22 -3.68 -4.77
N ASP A 98 -16.84 -3.96 -3.62
CA ASP A 98 -18.19 -3.48 -3.28
C ASP A 98 -18.22 -1.96 -3.15
N VAL A 99 -17.16 -1.38 -2.57
CA VAL A 99 -17.01 0.07 -2.46
C VAL A 99 -16.96 0.74 -3.83
N LEU A 100 -16.18 0.21 -4.76
CA LEU A 100 -15.97 0.83 -6.06
C LEU A 100 -17.12 0.58 -7.03
N VAL A 101 -17.71 -0.63 -7.01
CA VAL A 101 -18.73 -1.08 -7.96
C VAL A 101 -20.14 -0.86 -7.41
N HIS A 102 -20.40 -1.30 -6.19
CA HIS A 102 -21.73 -1.25 -5.57
C HIS A 102 -21.97 0.03 -4.77
N LYS A 103 -20.93 0.86 -4.56
CA LYS A 103 -20.96 2.10 -3.77
C LYS A 103 -21.27 1.85 -2.28
N THR A 104 -20.89 0.68 -1.79
CA THR A 104 -20.92 0.37 -0.36
C THR A 104 -20.10 1.40 0.40
N PRO A 105 -20.57 1.94 1.52
CA PRO A 105 -19.77 2.82 2.37
C PRO A 105 -18.44 2.17 2.76
N ILE A 106 -17.34 2.90 2.59
CA ILE A 106 -16.00 2.33 2.86
C ILE A 106 -15.84 1.92 4.33
N GLU A 107 -16.57 2.55 5.23
CA GLU A 107 -16.61 2.25 6.65
C GLU A 107 -17.01 0.80 6.95
N GLU A 108 -17.81 0.19 6.07
CA GLU A 108 -18.30 -1.18 6.24
C GLU A 108 -17.22 -2.24 5.98
N ILE A 109 -16.13 -1.85 5.32
CA ILE A 109 -15.02 -2.76 4.99
C ILE A 109 -13.72 -2.44 5.76
N ILE A 110 -13.76 -1.48 6.69
CA ILE A 110 -12.57 -1.12 7.48
C ILE A 110 -12.44 -2.05 8.68
N LEU A 111 -11.35 -2.81 8.70
CA LEU A 111 -10.99 -3.68 9.80
C LEU A 111 -9.84 -3.06 10.61
N SER A 112 -9.98 -3.06 11.94
CA SER A 112 -8.92 -2.57 12.84
C SER A 112 -7.87 -3.65 13.08
N ARG A 113 -6.61 -3.35 12.80
CA ARG A 113 -5.44 -4.21 12.98
C ARG A 113 -4.33 -3.38 13.67
N GLU A 114 -3.07 -3.53 13.26
CA GLU A 114 -1.99 -2.63 13.71
C GLU A 114 -2.27 -1.16 13.30
N ILE A 115 -2.93 -0.99 12.16
CA ILE A 115 -3.57 0.23 11.65
C ILE A 115 -4.95 -0.15 11.10
N ASP A 116 -5.81 0.81 10.85
CA ASP A 116 -7.08 0.53 10.19
C ASP A 116 -6.82 0.21 8.71
N LEU A 117 -7.54 -0.79 8.18
CA LEU A 117 -7.34 -1.35 6.85
C LEU A 117 -8.67 -1.51 6.11
N ALA A 118 -8.85 -0.82 5.00
CA ALA A 118 -9.89 -1.12 4.03
C ALA A 118 -9.43 -2.29 3.16
N VAL A 119 -10.13 -3.43 3.28
CA VAL A 119 -9.68 -4.73 2.79
C VAL A 119 -10.01 -4.96 1.31
N SER A 120 -9.18 -5.76 0.65
CA SER A 120 -9.36 -6.21 -0.73
C SER A 120 -9.65 -7.71 -0.81
N SER A 121 -10.30 -8.11 -1.90
CA SER A 121 -10.48 -9.51 -2.30
C SER A 121 -10.13 -9.72 -3.77
N ILE A 122 -10.09 -10.98 -4.21
CA ILE A 122 -9.81 -11.33 -5.62
C ILE A 122 -10.88 -10.76 -6.56
N ASP A 123 -12.10 -10.50 -6.08
CA ASP A 123 -13.20 -9.94 -6.88
C ASP A 123 -12.84 -8.57 -7.45
N LEU A 124 -11.93 -7.84 -6.77
CA LEU A 124 -11.42 -6.56 -7.25
C LEU A 124 -10.78 -6.66 -8.66
N ALA A 125 -10.32 -7.85 -9.09
CA ALA A 125 -9.86 -8.08 -10.46
C ALA A 125 -10.95 -7.82 -11.50
N GLY A 126 -12.23 -8.04 -11.14
CA GLY A 126 -13.39 -7.76 -11.99
C GLY A 126 -13.84 -6.29 -12.00
N ALA A 127 -13.34 -5.46 -11.08
CA ALA A 127 -13.83 -4.10 -10.91
C ALA A 127 -13.63 -3.21 -12.14
N GLU A 128 -12.53 -3.35 -12.87
CA GLU A 128 -12.28 -2.55 -14.09
C GLU A 128 -13.35 -2.81 -15.17
N LEU A 129 -13.75 -4.07 -15.35
CA LEU A 129 -14.80 -4.44 -16.27
C LEU A 129 -16.18 -3.97 -15.78
N ALA A 130 -16.49 -4.20 -14.50
CA ALA A 130 -17.75 -3.79 -13.89
C ALA A 130 -17.96 -2.28 -13.96
N MET A 131 -16.90 -1.49 -13.75
CA MET A 131 -16.95 -0.03 -13.85
C MET A 131 -16.88 0.51 -15.28
N SER A 132 -16.69 -0.32 -16.31
CA SER A 132 -16.42 0.15 -17.69
C SER A 132 -17.47 1.11 -18.24
N SER A 133 -18.74 0.94 -17.90
CA SER A 133 -19.87 1.79 -18.32
C SER A 133 -20.25 2.87 -17.29
N MET A 134 -19.56 2.95 -16.14
CA MET A 134 -19.92 3.90 -15.09
C MET A 134 -19.38 5.30 -15.39
N ILE A 135 -20.23 6.31 -15.29
CA ILE A 135 -19.82 7.72 -15.43
C ILE A 135 -19.04 8.15 -14.20
N GLY A 136 -17.85 8.75 -14.44
CA GLY A 136 -16.97 9.23 -13.38
C GLY A 136 -16.31 8.11 -12.58
N ARG A 137 -16.13 6.94 -13.19
CA ARG A 137 -15.45 5.75 -12.63
C ARG A 137 -14.04 6.03 -12.14
N GLU A 138 -13.36 7.00 -12.73
CA GLU A 138 -12.01 7.43 -12.36
C GLU A 138 -11.95 8.12 -10.98
N ARG A 139 -13.10 8.56 -10.48
CA ARG A 139 -13.28 9.25 -9.19
C ARG A 139 -14.01 8.41 -8.14
N ALA A 140 -14.22 7.13 -8.39
CA ALA A 140 -14.97 6.27 -7.49
C ALA A 140 -14.30 6.19 -6.10
N LEU A 141 -12.99 5.94 -6.05
CA LEU A 141 -12.24 5.92 -4.79
C LEU A 141 -12.19 7.29 -4.11
N GLN A 142 -11.98 8.37 -4.88
CA GLN A 142 -11.98 9.74 -4.32
C GLN A 142 -13.29 10.01 -3.56
N LYS A 143 -14.44 9.65 -4.16
CA LYS A 143 -15.75 9.82 -3.52
C LYS A 143 -15.94 8.93 -2.30
N ALA A 144 -15.47 7.69 -2.37
CA ALA A 144 -15.56 6.74 -1.26
C ALA A 144 -14.74 7.17 -0.04
N LEU A 145 -13.62 7.86 -0.24
CA LEU A 145 -12.76 8.33 0.84
C LEU A 145 -13.25 9.62 1.53
N LEU A 146 -14.11 10.42 0.87
CA LEU A 146 -14.58 11.69 1.42
C LEU A 146 -15.17 11.60 2.84
N PRO A 147 -16.06 10.62 3.17
CA PRO A 147 -16.66 10.53 4.49
C PRO A 147 -15.65 10.27 5.60
N VAL A 148 -14.60 9.48 5.33
CA VAL A 148 -13.61 9.05 6.31
C VAL A 148 -12.39 9.95 6.38
N ARG A 149 -12.21 10.86 5.43
CA ARG A 149 -10.98 11.65 5.29
C ARG A 149 -10.66 12.54 6.51
N SER A 150 -11.67 13.01 7.23
CA SER A 150 -11.48 13.79 8.46
C SER A 150 -11.18 12.94 9.69
N THR A 151 -11.42 11.61 9.60
CA THR A 151 -11.18 10.67 10.70
C THR A 151 -9.71 10.31 10.84
N TYR A 152 -8.96 10.33 9.73
CA TYR A 152 -7.56 9.92 9.68
C TYR A 152 -6.62 11.11 9.44
N ASP A 153 -5.39 11.00 9.95
CA ASP A 153 -4.32 11.96 9.64
C ASP A 153 -3.63 11.58 8.31
N TYR A 154 -3.59 10.26 8.02
CA TYR A 154 -3.05 9.71 6.78
C TYR A 154 -3.95 8.59 6.23
N ILE A 155 -4.18 8.61 4.92
CA ILE A 155 -4.77 7.51 4.17
C ILE A 155 -3.72 7.04 3.16
N LEU A 156 -3.27 5.79 3.28
CA LEU A 156 -2.22 5.20 2.48
C LEU A 156 -2.80 4.18 1.51
N ILE A 157 -2.66 4.40 0.20
CA ILE A 157 -3.26 3.54 -0.83
C ILE A 157 -2.19 2.66 -1.44
N ASP A 158 -2.31 1.34 -1.28
CA ASP A 158 -1.51 0.35 -2.01
C ASP A 158 -2.11 0.10 -3.38
N THR A 159 -1.30 0.17 -4.45
CA THR A 159 -1.79 0.03 -5.82
C THR A 159 -1.25 -1.22 -6.52
N PRO A 160 -2.00 -1.80 -7.46
CA PRO A 160 -1.50 -2.87 -8.29
C PRO A 160 -0.34 -2.41 -9.19
N PRO A 161 0.50 -3.33 -9.70
CA PRO A 161 1.59 -3.01 -10.63
C PRO A 161 1.06 -2.84 -12.07
N SER A 162 0.00 -2.03 -12.26
CA SER A 162 -0.66 -1.83 -13.54
C SER A 162 -0.93 -0.35 -13.81
N ARG A 163 -1.34 -0.02 -15.03
CA ARG A 163 -1.85 1.31 -15.41
C ARG A 163 -3.37 1.33 -15.54
N GLY A 164 -4.04 0.35 -14.97
CA GLY A 164 -5.45 0.19 -15.09
C GLY A 164 -6.26 1.22 -14.30
N LEU A 165 -7.57 1.06 -14.35
CA LEU A 165 -8.52 1.97 -13.72
C LEU A 165 -8.35 2.05 -12.19
N LEU A 166 -7.90 0.98 -11.55
CA LEU A 166 -7.62 0.97 -10.11
C LEU A 166 -6.47 1.95 -9.77
N THR A 167 -5.36 1.90 -10.53
CA THR A 167 -4.25 2.84 -10.34
C THR A 167 -4.68 4.27 -10.65
N ILE A 168 -5.48 4.50 -11.69
CA ILE A 168 -6.04 5.83 -11.99
C ILE A 168 -6.89 6.34 -10.82
N ASN A 169 -7.73 5.49 -10.23
CA ASN A 169 -8.53 5.85 -9.06
C ASN A 169 -7.66 6.25 -7.86
N ALA A 170 -6.60 5.49 -7.58
CA ALA A 170 -5.66 5.82 -6.51
C ALA A 170 -5.00 7.19 -6.72
N LEU A 171 -4.47 7.45 -7.93
CA LEU A 171 -3.80 8.71 -8.27
C LEU A 171 -4.77 9.89 -8.30
N THR A 172 -6.03 9.66 -8.70
CA THR A 172 -7.08 10.69 -8.68
C THR A 172 -7.48 11.07 -7.26
N ALA A 173 -7.50 10.10 -6.35
CA ALA A 173 -7.85 10.32 -4.95
C ALA A 173 -6.70 10.89 -4.10
N ALA A 174 -5.45 10.76 -4.54
CA ALA A 174 -4.26 11.08 -3.77
C ALA A 174 -3.91 12.57 -3.79
N ASP A 175 -3.44 13.10 -2.65
CA ASP A 175 -2.78 14.40 -2.57
C ASP A 175 -1.32 14.31 -3.01
N GLY A 176 -0.76 13.11 -3.00
CA GLY A 176 0.59 12.88 -3.48
C GLY A 176 0.94 11.41 -3.61
N VAL A 177 2.05 11.16 -4.31
CA VAL A 177 2.50 9.83 -4.66
C VAL A 177 3.89 9.59 -4.07
N VAL A 178 4.05 8.51 -3.34
CA VAL A 178 5.35 7.96 -2.98
C VAL A 178 5.66 6.83 -3.97
N VAL A 179 6.85 6.87 -4.55
CA VAL A 179 7.28 5.93 -5.58
C VAL A 179 8.40 5.04 -5.03
N PRO A 180 8.11 3.82 -4.58
CA PRO A 180 9.14 2.85 -4.27
C PRO A 180 9.86 2.43 -5.54
N VAL A 181 11.20 2.55 -5.56
CA VAL A 181 12.03 2.29 -6.74
C VAL A 181 13.14 1.33 -6.37
N GLN A 182 13.18 0.17 -7.02
CA GLN A 182 14.28 -0.75 -6.87
C GLN A 182 15.56 -0.13 -7.40
N CYS A 183 16.67 -0.23 -6.64
CA CYS A 183 17.98 0.33 -7.00
C CYS A 183 18.64 -0.48 -8.13
N GLU A 184 18.08 -0.36 -9.33
CA GLU A 184 18.56 -0.98 -10.58
C GLU A 184 18.58 0.06 -11.72
N TYR A 185 19.47 -0.12 -12.67
CA TYR A 185 19.73 0.82 -13.78
C TYR A 185 18.47 1.19 -14.62
N LEU A 186 17.52 0.27 -14.78
CA LEU A 186 16.31 0.51 -15.58
C LEU A 186 15.19 1.24 -14.85
N SER A 187 15.37 1.59 -13.58
CA SER A 187 14.31 2.15 -12.74
C SER A 187 13.85 3.55 -13.17
N LEU A 188 14.71 4.34 -13.81
CA LEU A 188 14.39 5.68 -14.33
C LEU A 188 13.27 5.67 -15.36
N ARG A 189 13.23 4.66 -16.24
CA ARG A 189 12.16 4.55 -17.25
C ARG A 189 10.78 4.45 -16.62
N GLY A 190 10.68 3.69 -15.54
CA GLY A 190 9.41 3.56 -14.80
C GLY A 190 8.95 4.88 -14.17
N LEU A 191 9.88 5.69 -13.66
CA LEU A 191 9.58 7.01 -13.10
C LEU A 191 9.10 7.99 -14.19
N ILE A 192 9.75 8.04 -15.34
CA ILE A 192 9.31 8.89 -16.48
C ILE A 192 7.90 8.48 -16.94
N GLN A 193 7.63 7.18 -17.03
CA GLN A 193 6.31 6.68 -17.41
C GLN A 193 5.24 7.01 -16.38
N LEU A 194 5.55 6.96 -15.08
CA LEU A 194 4.64 7.36 -14.02
C LEU A 194 4.38 8.87 -14.09
N GLU A 195 5.41 9.69 -14.31
CA GLU A 195 5.24 11.15 -14.44
C GLU A 195 4.37 11.52 -15.65
N ASN A 196 4.48 10.83 -16.78
CA ASN A 196 3.57 11.00 -17.91
C ASN A 196 2.12 10.64 -17.53
N THR A 197 1.92 9.59 -16.74
CA THR A 197 0.60 9.22 -16.24
C THR A 197 0.05 10.30 -15.29
N LEU A 198 0.89 10.81 -14.39
CA LEU A 198 0.51 11.90 -13.47
C LEU A 198 0.19 13.20 -14.23
N ALA A 199 0.89 13.50 -15.34
CA ALA A 199 0.58 14.63 -16.18
C ALA A 199 -0.84 14.55 -16.74
N MET A 200 -1.24 13.37 -17.27
CA MET A 200 -2.62 13.17 -17.74
C MET A 200 -3.66 13.25 -16.60
N ILE A 201 -3.32 12.74 -15.42
CA ILE A 201 -4.20 12.84 -14.24
C ILE A 201 -4.37 14.31 -13.82
N ARG A 202 -3.28 15.09 -13.79
CA ARG A 202 -3.34 16.54 -13.46
C ARG A 202 -4.22 17.32 -14.43
N GLU A 203 -4.11 17.02 -15.71
CA GLU A 203 -4.87 17.73 -16.76
C GLU A 203 -6.38 17.43 -16.67
N ASN A 204 -6.78 16.21 -16.34
CA ASN A 204 -8.16 15.75 -16.54
C ASN A 204 -8.92 15.45 -15.25
N LEU A 205 -8.22 15.09 -14.16
CA LEU A 205 -8.85 14.49 -12.97
C LEU A 205 -8.45 15.19 -11.66
N ASN A 206 -7.16 15.30 -11.37
CA ASN A 206 -6.66 15.84 -10.10
C ASN A 206 -5.48 16.77 -10.34
N PRO A 207 -5.70 18.09 -10.42
CA PRO A 207 -4.65 19.07 -10.75
C PRO A 207 -3.54 19.15 -9.70
N ASP A 208 -3.80 18.69 -8.49
CA ASP A 208 -2.88 18.87 -7.35
C ASP A 208 -1.96 17.68 -7.10
N VAL A 209 -2.19 16.53 -7.74
CA VAL A 209 -1.37 15.33 -7.51
C VAL A 209 0.08 15.53 -7.95
N ARG A 210 1.03 15.22 -7.06
CA ARG A 210 2.49 15.35 -7.28
C ARG A 210 3.23 14.15 -6.73
N ILE A 211 4.43 13.87 -7.25
CA ILE A 211 5.37 12.99 -6.56
C ILE A 211 5.83 13.69 -5.28
N LYS A 212 5.55 13.09 -4.13
CA LYS A 212 5.98 13.57 -2.81
C LYS A 212 7.28 12.96 -2.35
N GLY A 213 7.66 11.82 -2.93
CA GLY A 213 8.93 11.19 -2.61
C GLY A 213 9.21 9.97 -3.44
N ILE A 214 10.48 9.73 -3.71
CA ILE A 214 11.01 8.55 -4.36
C ILE A 214 11.77 7.76 -3.30
N LEU A 215 11.33 6.53 -3.04
CA LEU A 215 11.91 5.67 -2.01
C LEU A 215 12.81 4.61 -2.64
N PRO A 216 14.14 4.70 -2.44
CA PRO A 216 15.05 3.64 -2.88
C PRO A 216 14.79 2.35 -2.10
N THR A 217 14.48 1.27 -2.81
CA THR A 217 14.15 -0.04 -2.23
C THR A 217 15.08 -1.13 -2.74
N MET A 218 15.06 -2.30 -2.10
CA MET A 218 15.94 -3.44 -2.41
C MET A 218 17.43 -3.05 -2.43
N PHE A 219 17.80 -2.02 -1.67
CA PHE A 219 19.14 -1.46 -1.65
C PHE A 219 20.12 -2.43 -1.02
N ASP A 220 21.21 -2.74 -1.73
CA ASP A 220 22.37 -3.46 -1.20
C ASP A 220 23.63 -2.57 -1.29
N ALA A 221 24.05 -2.03 -0.14
CA ALA A 221 25.21 -1.13 -0.05
C ALA A 221 26.53 -1.76 -0.50
N ARG A 222 26.62 -3.11 -0.60
CA ARG A 222 27.81 -3.82 -1.03
C ARG A 222 28.02 -3.76 -2.54
N THR A 223 26.95 -3.48 -3.30
CA THR A 223 27.00 -3.45 -4.77
C THR A 223 27.23 -2.03 -5.28
N LEU A 224 28.14 -1.89 -6.27
CA LEU A 224 28.38 -0.63 -6.94
C LEU A 224 27.12 -0.13 -7.64
N HIS A 225 26.43 -1.03 -8.37
CA HIS A 225 25.20 -0.70 -9.10
C HIS A 225 24.09 -0.10 -8.25
N ALA A 226 23.90 -0.57 -7.00
CA ALA A 226 22.87 0.01 -6.13
C ALA A 226 23.23 1.42 -5.66
N ARG A 227 24.53 1.71 -5.46
CA ARG A 227 25.01 3.06 -5.10
C ARG A 227 24.85 4.01 -6.29
N GLU A 228 25.34 3.63 -7.46
CA GLU A 228 25.20 4.40 -8.70
C GLU A 228 23.73 4.69 -9.03
N ALA A 229 22.84 3.69 -8.87
CA ALA A 229 21.41 3.88 -9.10
C ALA A 229 20.80 4.96 -8.16
N VAL A 230 21.21 5.00 -6.91
CA VAL A 230 20.77 6.05 -5.97
C VAL A 230 21.35 7.42 -6.33
N GLU A 231 22.63 7.49 -6.73
CA GLU A 231 23.27 8.73 -7.19
C GLU A 231 22.54 9.30 -8.40
N ILE A 232 22.24 8.46 -9.40
CA ILE A 232 21.46 8.85 -10.59
C ILE A 232 20.06 9.36 -10.21
N LEU A 233 19.39 8.70 -9.24
CA LEU A 233 18.09 9.18 -8.75
C LEU A 233 18.23 10.56 -8.10
N GLN A 234 19.25 10.76 -7.26
CA GLN A 234 19.50 12.03 -6.57
C GLN A 234 19.87 13.16 -7.56
N GLU A 235 20.68 12.87 -8.58
CA GLU A 235 21.03 13.81 -9.64
C GLU A 235 19.81 14.29 -10.44
N ASN A 236 18.85 13.38 -10.71
CA ASN A 236 17.68 13.70 -11.55
C ASN A 236 16.49 14.26 -10.75
N PHE A 237 16.32 13.87 -9.49
CA PHE A 237 15.12 14.19 -8.70
C PHE A 237 15.43 14.96 -7.40
N GLY A 238 16.70 15.14 -7.06
CA GLY A 238 17.13 15.98 -5.94
C GLY A 238 16.45 15.61 -4.62
N THR A 239 15.82 16.60 -4.01
CA THR A 239 15.15 16.50 -2.69
C THR A 239 13.90 15.61 -2.68
N LEU A 240 13.40 15.18 -3.84
CA LEU A 240 12.32 14.19 -3.89
C LEU A 240 12.78 12.78 -3.51
N VAL A 241 14.08 12.50 -3.59
CA VAL A 241 14.61 11.18 -3.18
C VAL A 241 14.77 11.15 -1.66
N PHE A 242 14.08 10.24 -1.00
CA PHE A 242 14.24 10.06 0.44
C PHE A 242 15.67 9.64 0.80
N ASP A 243 16.18 10.13 1.92
CA ASP A 243 17.46 9.71 2.49
C ASP A 243 17.41 8.27 2.98
N THR A 244 16.25 7.87 3.49
CA THR A 244 15.95 6.48 3.88
C THR A 244 16.00 5.54 2.69
N ARG A 245 16.68 4.41 2.88
CA ARG A 245 16.80 3.34 1.88
C ARG A 245 16.34 2.02 2.48
N ILE A 246 15.37 1.37 1.80
CA ILE A 246 14.85 0.08 2.25
C ILE A 246 15.76 -1.02 1.73
N ARG A 247 16.51 -1.67 2.63
CA ARG A 247 17.45 -2.74 2.29
C ARG A 247 16.71 -4.05 2.04
N LYS A 248 17.27 -4.91 1.21
CA LYS A 248 16.79 -6.28 1.04
C LYS A 248 17.01 -7.09 2.34
N THR A 249 15.94 -7.72 2.86
CA THR A 249 16.00 -8.62 4.03
C THR A 249 14.87 -9.63 3.97
N VAL A 250 15.07 -10.79 4.54
CA VAL A 250 14.07 -11.86 4.66
C VAL A 250 12.92 -11.47 5.61
N ARG A 251 13.15 -10.51 6.52
CA ARG A 251 12.16 -10.05 7.49
C ARG A 251 10.86 -9.55 6.83
N TYR A 252 10.96 -8.95 5.63
CA TYR A 252 9.80 -8.50 4.86
C TYR A 252 8.95 -9.63 4.29
N ALA A 253 9.50 -10.85 4.19
CA ALA A 253 8.73 -12.03 3.80
C ALA A 253 8.22 -12.80 5.03
N GLU A 254 8.97 -12.79 6.14
CA GLU A 254 8.60 -13.50 7.37
C GLU A 254 7.47 -12.83 8.15
N ALA A 255 7.48 -11.49 8.24
CA ALA A 255 6.48 -10.74 9.01
C ALA A 255 5.04 -10.95 8.49
N PRO A 256 4.74 -10.85 7.18
CA PRO A 256 3.41 -11.14 6.63
C PRO A 256 2.90 -12.56 6.93
N VAL A 257 3.78 -13.57 6.94
CA VAL A 257 3.40 -14.95 7.31
C VAL A 257 2.89 -15.03 8.75
N LYS A 258 3.26 -14.08 9.59
CA LYS A 258 2.76 -13.93 10.97
C LYS A 258 1.60 -12.94 11.09
N GLY A 259 1.09 -12.43 9.97
CA GLY A 259 0.00 -11.45 9.96
C GLY A 259 0.37 -10.12 10.61
N THR A 260 1.61 -9.66 10.47
CA THR A 260 2.12 -8.50 11.22
C THR A 260 3.13 -7.67 10.42
N SER A 261 3.34 -6.42 10.84
CA SER A 261 4.39 -5.55 10.28
C SER A 261 5.79 -5.96 10.77
N VAL A 262 6.85 -5.50 10.08
CA VAL A 262 8.23 -5.68 10.57
C VAL A 262 8.48 -4.89 11.85
N LEU A 263 7.72 -3.83 12.11
CA LEU A 263 7.86 -3.02 13.32
C LEU A 263 7.46 -3.80 14.57
N LYS A 264 6.49 -4.70 14.43
CA LYS A 264 6.06 -5.62 15.50
C LYS A 264 6.87 -6.92 15.49
N TYR A 265 7.17 -7.47 14.31
CA TYR A 265 7.87 -8.73 14.14
C TYR A 265 9.33 -8.67 14.62
N ASP A 266 10.06 -7.60 14.25
CA ASP A 266 11.47 -7.37 14.60
C ASP A 266 11.68 -5.89 14.96
N SER A 267 11.07 -5.48 16.09
CA SER A 267 10.93 -4.07 16.47
C SER A 267 12.26 -3.31 16.58
N ASN A 268 13.35 -3.97 16.99
CA ASN A 268 14.68 -3.37 17.12
C ASN A 268 15.55 -3.57 15.87
N GLY A 269 15.02 -4.28 14.87
CA GLY A 269 15.76 -4.59 13.64
C GLY A 269 15.96 -3.38 12.74
N ASN A 270 16.91 -3.53 11.81
CA ASN A 270 17.23 -2.48 10.84
C ASN A 270 16.03 -2.19 9.90
N ALA A 271 15.19 -3.20 9.61
CA ALA A 271 14.01 -3.04 8.80
C ALA A 271 12.98 -2.10 9.46
N ALA A 272 12.69 -2.32 10.74
CA ALA A 272 11.80 -1.47 11.53
C ALA A 272 12.34 -0.05 11.67
N ARG A 273 13.65 0.11 11.95
CA ARG A 273 14.30 1.43 12.02
C ARG A 273 14.14 2.21 10.71
N ALA A 274 14.40 1.58 9.57
CA ALA A 274 14.28 2.26 8.27
C ALA A 274 12.87 2.84 8.04
N TYR A 275 11.81 2.14 8.43
CA TYR A 275 10.46 2.69 8.29
C TYR A 275 10.13 3.77 9.33
N ARG A 276 10.71 3.71 10.53
CA ARG A 276 10.60 4.82 11.50
C ARG A 276 11.33 6.08 11.01
N ASP A 277 12.47 5.91 10.35
CA ASP A 277 13.22 7.01 9.72
C ASP A 277 12.41 7.60 8.56
N LEU A 278 11.86 6.76 7.67
CA LEU A 278 10.97 7.18 6.59
C LEU A 278 9.75 7.95 7.11
N ALA A 279 9.11 7.47 8.17
CA ALA A 279 8.01 8.19 8.80
C ALA A 279 8.43 9.58 9.30
N GLY A 280 9.66 9.70 9.80
CA GLY A 280 10.25 10.99 10.17
C GLY A 280 10.41 11.94 8.99
N GLU A 281 10.84 11.43 7.83
CA GLU A 281 10.97 12.22 6.59
C GLU A 281 9.60 12.65 6.06
N VAL A 282 8.63 11.73 5.99
CA VAL A 282 7.26 12.02 5.53
C VAL A 282 6.61 13.10 6.38
N LEU A 283 6.78 13.05 7.71
CA LEU A 283 6.23 14.07 8.62
C LEU A 283 6.89 15.45 8.47
N ARG A 284 8.17 15.51 8.10
CA ARG A 284 8.86 16.77 7.80
C ARG A 284 8.41 17.35 6.47
N ASN A 285 8.32 16.54 5.43
CA ASN A 285 7.94 16.95 4.08
C ASN A 285 6.44 17.31 3.97
N GLY A 286 5.60 16.78 4.86
CA GLY A 286 4.17 17.16 4.98
C GLY A 286 3.94 18.52 5.63
N LYS A 287 4.98 19.14 6.20
CA LYS A 287 4.99 20.53 6.71
C LYS A 287 5.66 21.43 5.67
N ALA A 288 5.18 21.40 4.43
CA ALA A 288 5.60 22.43 3.46
C ALA A 288 5.13 23.79 3.95
N PRO A 289 5.94 24.86 3.72
CA PRO A 289 5.75 26.19 4.27
C PRO A 289 4.44 26.81 3.87
#